data_6d7bca6f0e053542fc0d95fbf022c89b
#
_entry.id   6d7bca6f0e053542fc0d95fbf022c89b
#
_cell.length_a   1.000
_cell.length_b   1.000
_cell.length_c   1.000
_cell.angle_alpha   90.00
_cell.angle_beta   90.00
_cell.angle_gamma   90.00
#
_symmetry.space_group_name_H-M   'P 1'
#
loop_
_entity.id
_entity.type
_entity.pdbx_description
1 polymer ?
#
loop_
_entity_poly.entity_id
_entity_poly.type
_entity_poly.pdbx_seq_one_letter_code
_entity_poly.pdbx_strand_id
1 'polypeptide(L)' 'AAKALARRVAADLPAAGADERLRHAFRLCLARAPSSVELAALRGLLDAQRTARGEEAAWQAVASALLNLDEMITKG' A
#
# COMPACT_ATOMS: atom_id res chain seq x y z
N ALA A 1 3.05 9.60 -7.91
CA ALA A 1 3.59 9.56 -6.55
C ALA A 1 2.65 8.89 -5.57
N ALA A 2 3.06 8.82 -4.31
CA ALA A 2 2.32 8.08 -3.27
C ALA A 2 0.87 8.54 -3.11
N LYS A 3 0.62 9.83 -3.17
CA LYS A 3 -0.74 10.38 -3.03
C LYS A 3 -1.65 9.93 -4.17
N ALA A 4 -1.15 9.92 -5.39
CA ALA A 4 -1.91 9.47 -6.55
C ALA A 4 -2.21 7.98 -6.47
N LEU A 5 -1.25 7.17 -6.05
CA LEU A 5 -1.43 5.73 -5.86
C LEU A 5 -2.48 5.44 -4.79
N ALA A 6 -2.41 6.12 -3.65
CA ALA A 6 -3.38 5.95 -2.56
C ALA A 6 -4.81 6.30 -3.03
N ARG A 7 -4.96 7.37 -3.78
CA ARG A 7 -6.26 7.78 -4.34
C ARG A 7 -6.78 6.76 -5.34
N ARG A 8 -5.91 6.23 -6.19
CA ARG A 8 -6.29 5.23 -7.18
C ARG A 8 -6.80 3.96 -6.51
N VAL A 9 -6.11 3.48 -5.50
CA VAL A 9 -6.52 2.27 -4.76
C VAL A 9 -7.89 2.47 -4.13
N ALA A 10 -8.11 3.61 -3.51
CA ALA A 10 -9.41 3.93 -2.89
C ALA A 10 -10.53 4.04 -3.93
N ALA A 11 -10.23 4.61 -5.10
CA ALA A 11 -11.20 4.74 -6.19
C ALA A 11 -11.53 3.41 -6.84
N ASP A 12 -10.52 2.56 -7.04
CA ASP A 12 -10.71 1.25 -7.68
C ASP A 12 -11.47 0.27 -6.78
N LEU A 13 -11.27 0.35 -5.47
CA LEU A 13 -11.85 -0.59 -4.50
C LEU A 13 -12.53 0.15 -3.34
N PRO A 14 -13.57 0.95 -3.61
CA PRO A 14 -14.19 1.79 -2.58
C PRO A 14 -14.88 1.01 -1.47
N ALA A 15 -15.38 -0.20 -1.76
CA ALA A 15 -16.09 -1.03 -0.80
C ALA A 15 -15.21 -2.15 -0.22
N ALA A 16 -13.96 -2.25 -0.63
CA ALA A 16 -13.08 -3.34 -0.20
C ALA A 16 -12.48 -3.09 1.17
N GLY A 17 -12.14 -4.17 1.86
CA GLY A 17 -11.40 -4.10 3.11
C GLY A 17 -9.94 -3.71 2.92
N ALA A 18 -9.24 -3.48 4.03
CA ALA A 18 -7.85 -3.05 4.00
C ALA A 18 -6.93 -4.05 3.30
N ASP A 19 -7.10 -5.34 3.55
CA ASP A 19 -6.26 -6.36 2.96
C ASP A 19 -6.36 -6.40 1.44
N GLU A 20 -7.58 -6.29 0.91
CA GLU A 20 -7.79 -6.27 -0.53
C GLU A 20 -7.16 -5.04 -1.18
N ARG A 21 -7.30 -3.89 -0.53
CA ARG A 21 -6.67 -2.65 -1.00
C ARG A 21 -5.15 -2.75 -0.97
N LEU A 22 -4.59 -3.36 0.06
CA LEU A 22 -3.14 -3.57 0.16
C LEU A 22 -2.64 -4.48 -0.96
N ARG A 23 -3.36 -5.57 -1.23
CA ARG A 23 -3.01 -6.46 -2.34
C ARG A 23 -3.07 -5.76 -3.68
N HIS A 24 -4.10 -4.96 -3.88
CA HIS A 24 -4.27 -4.20 -5.13
C HIS A 24 -3.13 -3.20 -5.32
N ALA A 25 -2.80 -2.44 -4.28
CA ALA A 25 -1.71 -1.48 -4.33
C ALA A 25 -0.37 -2.17 -4.62
N PHE A 26 -0.13 -3.30 -3.98
CA PHE A 26 1.09 -4.08 -4.19
C PHE A 26 1.20 -4.55 -5.65
N ARG A 27 0.11 -5.06 -6.21
CA ARG A 27 0.08 -5.51 -7.60
C ARG A 27 0.28 -4.38 -8.59
N LEU A 28 -0.24 -3.21 -8.30
CA LEU A 28 -0.04 -2.03 -9.15
C LEU A 28 1.43 -1.61 -9.19
N CYS A 29 2.14 -1.73 -8.08
CA CYS A 29 3.54 -1.32 -7.99
C CYS A 29 4.50 -2.40 -8.45
N LEU A 30 4.27 -3.65 -8.08
CA LEU A 30 5.24 -4.74 -8.22
C LEU A 30 4.80 -5.82 -9.20
N ALA A 31 3.63 -5.68 -9.80
CA ALA A 31 3.08 -6.59 -10.81
C ALA A 31 2.93 -8.04 -10.33
N ARG A 32 2.81 -8.25 -9.02
CA ARG A 32 2.56 -9.56 -8.41
C ARG A 32 1.79 -9.42 -7.11
N ALA A 33 1.21 -10.50 -6.65
CA ALA A 33 0.53 -10.50 -5.36
C ALA A 33 1.57 -10.53 -4.22
N PRO A 34 1.28 -9.90 -3.06
CA PRO A 34 2.16 -9.96 -1.91
C PRO A 34 2.12 -11.36 -1.27
N SER A 35 3.23 -11.78 -0.67
CA SER A 35 3.25 -12.95 0.18
C SER A 35 2.53 -12.64 1.50
N SER A 36 2.25 -13.68 2.29
CA SER A 36 1.61 -13.49 3.60
C SER A 36 2.46 -12.61 4.53
N VAL A 37 3.78 -12.76 4.46
CA VAL A 37 4.72 -11.96 5.26
C VAL A 37 4.69 -10.49 4.81
N GLU A 38 4.70 -10.26 3.51
CA GLU A 38 4.64 -8.91 2.94
C GLU A 38 3.32 -8.22 3.28
N LEU A 39 2.22 -8.94 3.16
CA LEU A 39 0.91 -8.40 3.50
C LEU A 39 0.82 -8.05 4.98
N ALA A 40 1.31 -8.91 5.86
CA ALA A 40 1.33 -8.66 7.30
C ALA A 40 2.16 -7.41 7.65
N ALA A 41 3.31 -7.25 7.02
CA ALA A 41 4.16 -6.07 7.22
C ALA A 41 3.46 -4.78 6.79
N LEU A 42 2.81 -4.80 5.63
CA LEU A 42 2.05 -3.64 5.14
C LEU A 42 0.86 -3.33 6.03
N ARG A 43 0.17 -4.36 6.53
CA ARG A 43 -0.95 -4.18 7.44
C ARG A 43 -0.50 -3.55 8.74
N GLY A 44 0.64 -3.99 9.28
CA GLY A 44 1.22 -3.40 10.48
C GLY A 44 1.56 -1.92 10.29
N LEU A 45 2.15 -1.57 9.15
CA LEU A 45 2.46 -0.18 8.80
C LEU A 45 1.17 0.65 8.70
N LEU A 46 0.16 0.12 8.00
CA LEU A 46 -1.11 0.80 7.84
C LEU A 46 -1.77 1.08 9.18
N ASP A 47 -1.85 0.06 10.05
CA ASP A 47 -2.49 0.19 11.36
C ASP A 47 -1.75 1.19 12.26
N ALA A 48 -0.44 1.15 12.27
CA ALA A 48 0.38 2.09 13.06
C ALA A 48 0.18 3.53 12.58
N GLN A 49 0.16 3.75 11.27
CA GLN A 49 -0.02 5.08 10.72
C GLN A 49 -1.46 5.59 10.86
N ARG A 50 -2.45 4.71 10.81
CA ARG A 50 -3.84 5.08 11.08
C ARG A 50 -4.00 5.65 12.48
N THR A 51 -3.40 5.00 13.46
CA THR A 51 -3.45 5.45 14.85
C THR A 51 -2.73 6.79 15.03
N ALA A 52 -1.59 6.96 14.35
CA ALA A 52 -0.76 8.16 14.51
C ALA A 52 -1.25 9.35 13.67
N ARG A 53 -1.75 9.12 12.45
CA ARG A 53 -2.00 10.18 11.47
C ARG A 53 -3.37 10.15 10.81
N GLY A 54 -4.15 9.10 11.01
CA GLY A 54 -5.45 8.93 10.36
C GLY A 54 -5.38 8.16 9.05
N GLU A 55 -6.54 7.90 8.47
CA GLU A 55 -6.71 6.98 7.34
C GLU A 55 -5.97 7.44 6.08
N GLU A 56 -6.17 8.67 5.67
CA GLU A 56 -5.58 9.17 4.43
C GLU A 56 -4.05 9.17 4.48
N ALA A 57 -3.48 9.67 5.57
CA ALA A 57 -2.03 9.71 5.75
C ALA A 57 -1.45 8.29 5.84
N ALA A 58 -2.20 7.36 6.44
CA ALA A 58 -1.79 5.97 6.53
C ALA A 58 -1.64 5.33 5.15
N TRP A 59 -2.62 5.54 4.27
CA TRP A 59 -2.54 5.01 2.91
C TRP A 59 -1.43 5.65 2.10
N GLN A 60 -1.17 6.94 2.30
CA GLN A 60 -0.04 7.60 1.66
C GLN A 60 1.30 7.01 2.13
N ALA A 61 1.42 6.69 3.41
CA ALA A 61 2.62 6.05 3.95
C ALA A 61 2.85 4.66 3.34
N VAL A 62 1.79 3.87 3.23
CA VAL A 62 1.85 2.55 2.59
C VAL A 62 2.24 2.67 1.12
N ALA A 63 1.62 3.59 0.40
CA ALA A 63 1.93 3.83 -1.00
C ALA A 63 3.38 4.26 -1.20
N SER A 64 3.89 5.11 -0.33
CA SER A 64 5.30 5.54 -0.36
C SER A 64 6.25 4.36 -0.14
N ALA A 65 5.94 3.48 0.81
CA ALA A 65 6.73 2.28 1.06
C ALA A 65 6.75 1.35 -0.14
N LEU A 66 5.62 1.17 -0.81
CA LEU A 66 5.52 0.33 -2.01
C LEU A 66 6.32 0.89 -3.17
N LEU A 67 6.27 2.20 -3.37
CA LEU A 67 7.05 2.85 -4.42
C LEU A 67 8.55 2.72 -4.16
N ASN A 68 8.98 2.81 -2.91
CA ASN A 68 10.37 2.59 -2.55
C ASN A 68 10.81 1.15 -2.81
N LEU A 69 9.96 0.18 -2.52
CA LEU A 69 10.24 -1.23 -2.83
C LEU A 69 10.39 -1.45 -4.33
N ASP A 70 9.51 -0.85 -5.13
CA ASP A 70 9.57 -0.95 -6.58
C ASP A 70 10.90 -0.39 -7.11
N GLU A 71 11.33 0.75 -6.61
CA GLU A 71 12.62 1.34 -6.99
C GLU A 71 13.79 0.44 -6.62
N MET A 72 13.77 -0.16 -5.44
CA MET A 72 14.83 -1.07 -5.00
C MET A 72 14.94 -2.30 -5.89
N ILE A 73 13.81 -2.87 -6.29
CA ILE A 73 13.78 -4.05 -7.15
C ILE A 73 14.25 -3.70 -8.56
N THR A 74 13.78 -2.58 -9.08
CA THR A 74 14.11 -2.13 -10.45
C THR A 74 15.60 -1.79 -10.57
N LYS A 75 16.17 -1.31 -9.50
CA LYS A 75 17.58 -0.87 -9.47
C LYS A 75 18.58 -2.02 -9.43
N GLY A 76 18.13 -3.18 -8.96
CA GLY A 76 18.95 -4.38 -8.86
C GLY A 76 19.33 -4.90 -10.21
#